data_17772be3a24ea79b926d65ecdba9e93d
#
_entry.id   17772be3a24ea79b926d65ecdba9e93d
#
_cell.length_a   1.000
_cell.length_b   1.000
_cell.length_c   1.000
_cell.angle_alpha   90.00
_cell.angle_beta   90.00
_cell.angle_gamma   90.00
#
_symmetry.space_group_name_H-M   'P 1'
#
loop_
_entity.id
_entity.type
_entity.pdbx_description
1 polymer ?
#
loop_
_entity_poly.entity_id
_entity_poly.type
_entity_poly.pdbx_seq_one_letter_code
_entity_poly.pdbx_strand_id
1 'polypeptide(L)'
;MKTLFYITMIFTLGSANMLVGQYNYDLYKFPEVKVKGLNISFNSLGSYNKYELTKDYKSRNFSYDLESNYFQFLNTGKKQKTDFVSVQNRFTYAKYDLLPIENKVKSFYLNLNKNQINRNYFQNEASFLGLKGKFFEVNHKLTVSYSSVINSSYTQAAADLSLGLGFGRLEPVSEVFDAQFLMNDLLEAGIIKSKFSESELYELAALMAKVKNQRIFDFRRATIYQLTELTNWLNSKGIDQNIKTFTILNDNWTGNFTAQRLNGKRLSFSISPWAQKNWDKRNNVNWESDLNRGAVASVTYVNAKNKSLFFGTETSLRLSHGFNNAHQADNVTTLSGSYGLIFNPNSRTTISASPTISLATQTFSQHAAQLSLPLNFNYFINNKSRISGFLDLKWLTNDRVIFERPSGVNEFNPNFRSEVYTPLNSLQPYEGSRFTFNAGLKFTYTLF
;
A
#
# COMPACT_ATOMS: atom_id res chain seq x y z
N MET A 1 29.52 -7.77 -0.19
CA MET A 1 29.52 -7.19 1.17
C MET A 1 30.11 -5.78 1.24
N LYS A 2 31.33 -5.51 0.75
CA LYS A 2 31.95 -4.14 0.82
C LYS A 2 31.11 -3.05 0.16
N THR A 3 30.53 -3.30 -1.03
CA THR A 3 29.70 -2.32 -1.76
C THR A 3 28.40 -1.97 -1.03
N LEU A 4 27.78 -2.97 -0.37
CA LEU A 4 26.56 -2.74 0.42
C LEU A 4 26.87 -1.88 1.67
N PHE A 5 28.04 -2.09 2.28
CA PHE A 5 28.51 -1.32 3.42
C PHE A 5 28.75 0.16 3.04
N TYR A 6 29.31 0.42 1.87
CA TYR A 6 29.52 1.79 1.37
C TYR A 6 28.21 2.51 1.04
N ILE A 7 27.22 1.82 0.45
CA ILE A 7 25.89 2.39 0.19
C ILE A 7 25.19 2.74 1.50
N THR A 8 25.25 1.86 2.50
CA THR A 8 24.68 2.12 3.83
C THR A 8 25.40 3.28 4.52
N MET A 9 26.72 3.37 4.41
CA MET A 9 27.56 4.42 5.01
C MET A 9 27.31 5.80 4.34
N ILE A 10 27.12 5.85 3.02
CA ILE A 10 26.75 7.09 2.31
C ILE A 10 25.37 7.58 2.75
N PHE A 11 24.39 6.68 2.90
CA PHE A 11 23.06 7.04 3.41
C PHE A 11 23.08 7.51 4.88
N THR A 12 23.94 6.94 5.72
CA THR A 12 24.04 7.35 7.13
C THR A 12 24.82 8.64 7.33
N LEU A 13 25.87 8.90 6.56
CA LEU A 13 26.68 10.13 6.66
C LEU A 13 26.01 11.34 6.01
N GLY A 14 25.27 11.15 4.91
CA GLY A 14 24.46 12.22 4.28
C GLY A 14 23.27 12.68 5.14
N SER A 15 22.82 11.85 6.07
CA SER A 15 21.68 12.17 6.94
C SER A 15 22.01 12.99 8.19
N ALA A 16 23.28 13.09 8.57
CA ALA A 16 23.66 13.68 9.86
C ALA A 16 23.51 15.22 9.92
N ASN A 17 23.63 15.94 8.81
CA ASN A 17 23.63 17.40 8.78
C ASN A 17 22.35 18.07 8.24
N MET A 18 21.33 17.29 7.77
CA MET A 18 20.05 17.83 7.29
C MET A 18 18.90 17.71 8.31
N LEU A 19 19.18 17.58 9.60
CA LEU A 19 18.31 16.87 10.54
C LEU A 19 17.57 17.72 11.56
N VAL A 20 17.52 19.03 11.43
CA VAL A 20 16.64 19.81 12.33
C VAL A 20 15.32 20.10 11.60
N GLY A 21 14.33 19.27 11.87
CA GLY A 21 12.96 19.58 11.45
C GLY A 21 12.52 20.88 12.12
N GLN A 22 12.10 21.83 11.32
CA GLN A 22 11.67 23.15 11.79
C GLN A 22 10.34 23.08 12.54
N TYR A 23 9.54 22.03 12.31
CA TYR A 23 8.20 21.85 12.86
C TYR A 23 8.07 20.52 13.58
N ASN A 24 7.29 20.49 14.65
CA ASN A 24 7.02 19.30 15.46
C ASN A 24 5.79 18.53 14.94
N TYR A 25 5.96 17.61 14.00
CA TYR A 25 4.87 16.83 13.41
C TYR A 25 4.03 16.02 14.41
N ASP A 26 4.50 15.81 15.64
CA ASP A 26 3.74 15.14 16.70
C ASP A 26 2.57 15.99 17.22
N LEU A 27 2.61 17.29 17.01
CA LEU A 27 1.55 18.23 17.43
C LEU A 27 0.41 18.30 16.41
N TYR A 28 0.66 17.95 15.16
CA TYR A 28 -0.38 17.96 14.15
C TYR A 28 -1.40 16.85 14.40
N LYS A 29 -2.67 17.22 14.31
CA LYS A 29 -3.80 16.29 14.35
C LYS A 29 -4.55 16.35 13.04
N PHE A 30 -4.57 15.21 12.35
CA PHE A 30 -5.33 15.11 11.11
C PHE A 30 -6.82 15.40 11.38
N PRO A 31 -7.46 16.28 10.59
CA PRO A 31 -8.85 16.67 10.83
C PRO A 31 -9.81 15.50 10.74
N GLU A 32 -10.99 15.67 11.31
CA GLU A 32 -12.06 14.70 11.16
C GLU A 32 -12.55 14.68 9.72
N VAL A 33 -12.31 13.57 9.03
CA VAL A 33 -12.68 13.41 7.63
C VAL A 33 -13.30 12.05 7.36
N LYS A 34 -14.16 12.03 6.36
CA LYS A 34 -14.72 10.80 5.79
C LYS A 34 -14.54 10.84 4.28
N VAL A 35 -13.65 9.99 3.80
CA VAL A 35 -13.34 9.86 2.37
C VAL A 35 -14.02 8.62 1.83
N LYS A 36 -14.56 8.70 0.61
CA LYS A 36 -15.07 7.56 -0.13
C LYS A 36 -14.65 7.71 -1.58
N GLY A 37 -14.25 6.62 -2.20
CA GLY A 37 -13.91 6.62 -3.61
C GLY A 37 -14.33 5.32 -4.28
N LEU A 38 -14.57 5.41 -5.57
CA LEU A 38 -14.82 4.27 -6.45
C LEU A 38 -13.93 4.45 -7.67
N ASN A 39 -13.02 3.51 -7.87
CA ASN A 39 -12.16 3.46 -9.05
C ASN A 39 -12.60 2.30 -9.93
N ILE A 40 -12.79 2.55 -11.20
CA ILE A 40 -13.08 1.51 -12.19
C ILE A 40 -11.99 1.58 -13.24
N SER A 41 -11.32 0.46 -13.50
CA SER A 41 -10.31 0.33 -14.54
C SER A 41 -10.68 -0.80 -15.49
N PHE A 42 -10.50 -0.54 -16.76
CA PHE A 42 -10.67 -1.52 -17.83
C PHE A 42 -9.37 -1.59 -18.63
N ASN A 43 -8.81 -2.78 -18.74
CA ASN A 43 -7.65 -3.04 -19.56
C ASN A 43 -8.01 -4.13 -20.57
N SER A 44 -7.62 -3.96 -21.82
CA SER A 44 -7.73 -4.98 -22.84
C SER A 44 -6.39 -5.14 -23.55
N LEU A 45 -6.02 -6.37 -23.81
CA LEU A 45 -4.78 -6.71 -24.52
C LEU A 45 -5.11 -7.74 -25.59
N GLY A 46 -4.68 -7.45 -26.81
CA GLY A 46 -4.69 -8.40 -27.92
C GLY A 46 -3.27 -8.64 -28.41
N SER A 47 -2.92 -9.90 -28.69
CA SER A 47 -1.64 -10.23 -29.32
C SER A 47 -1.85 -11.25 -30.42
N TYR A 48 -1.07 -11.11 -31.49
CA TYR A 48 -0.98 -12.05 -32.58
C TYR A 48 0.50 -12.37 -32.82
N ASN A 49 0.84 -13.63 -32.75
CA ASN A 49 2.20 -14.09 -33.04
C ASN A 49 2.16 -15.15 -34.14
N LYS A 50 3.04 -15.00 -35.12
CA LYS A 50 3.29 -15.97 -36.16
C LYS A 50 4.76 -16.33 -36.09
N TYR A 51 5.05 -17.63 -35.94
CA TYR A 51 6.41 -18.14 -35.92
C TYR A 51 6.59 -19.01 -37.18
N GLU A 52 7.58 -18.68 -37.98
CA GLU A 52 8.01 -19.46 -39.13
C GLU A 52 9.10 -20.45 -38.68
N LEU A 53 8.72 -21.48 -37.96
CA LEU A 53 9.52 -22.66 -37.73
C LEU A 53 9.06 -23.75 -38.72
N THR A 54 9.73 -24.88 -38.80
CA THR A 54 9.45 -26.02 -39.69
C THR A 54 7.97 -26.46 -39.77
N LYS A 55 7.09 -25.91 -38.91
CA LYS A 55 5.63 -25.95 -38.99
C LYS A 55 5.09 -24.56 -38.63
N ASP A 56 4.22 -24.02 -39.46
CA ASP A 56 3.53 -22.76 -39.22
C ASP A 56 2.80 -22.78 -37.88
N TYR A 57 3.31 -22.02 -36.91
CA TYR A 57 2.66 -21.81 -35.61
C TYR A 57 2.05 -20.43 -35.59
N LYS A 58 0.75 -20.35 -35.33
CA LYS A 58 0.02 -19.09 -35.15
C LYS A 58 -0.63 -19.09 -33.78
N SER A 59 -0.47 -18.00 -33.02
CA SER A 59 -1.22 -17.78 -31.79
C SER A 59 -1.97 -16.46 -31.83
N ARG A 60 -3.20 -16.48 -31.36
CA ARG A 60 -4.05 -15.30 -31.20
C ARG A 60 -4.53 -15.28 -29.77
N ASN A 61 -4.21 -14.20 -29.05
CA ASN A 61 -4.62 -14.04 -27.67
C ASN A 61 -5.43 -12.75 -27.54
N PHE A 62 -6.50 -12.82 -26.82
CA PHE A 62 -7.30 -11.66 -26.40
C PHE A 62 -7.58 -11.79 -24.91
N SER A 63 -7.36 -10.72 -24.16
CA SER A 63 -7.72 -10.66 -22.75
C SER A 63 -8.34 -9.32 -22.42
N TYR A 64 -9.28 -9.31 -21.51
CA TYR A 64 -9.70 -8.10 -20.81
C TYR A 64 -9.65 -8.30 -19.31
N ASP A 65 -9.42 -7.21 -18.58
CA ASP A 65 -9.40 -7.15 -17.14
C ASP A 65 -10.23 -5.93 -16.72
N LEU A 66 -11.32 -6.17 -16.01
CA LEU A 66 -12.17 -5.15 -15.42
C LEU A 66 -11.99 -5.21 -13.91
N GLU A 67 -11.53 -4.11 -13.32
CA GLU A 67 -11.35 -3.98 -11.90
C GLU A 67 -12.18 -2.81 -11.37
N SER A 68 -12.92 -3.05 -10.31
CA SER A 68 -13.68 -2.03 -9.58
C SER A 68 -13.25 -2.04 -8.12
N ASN A 69 -12.79 -0.90 -7.62
CA ASN A 69 -12.30 -0.73 -6.27
C ASN A 69 -13.08 0.36 -5.56
N TYR A 70 -13.79 -0.02 -4.51
CA TYR A 70 -14.41 0.91 -3.57
C TYR A 70 -13.55 1.01 -2.33
N PHE A 71 -13.32 2.22 -1.86
CA PHE A 71 -12.68 2.46 -0.57
C PHE A 71 -13.44 3.49 0.25
N GLN A 72 -13.35 3.36 1.57
CA GLN A 72 -13.77 4.35 2.53
C GLN A 72 -12.73 4.49 3.61
N PHE A 73 -12.36 5.71 3.92
CA PHE A 73 -11.55 6.07 5.06
C PHE A 73 -12.31 7.03 5.98
N LEU A 74 -12.31 6.74 7.27
CA LEU A 74 -12.87 7.60 8.30
C LEU A 74 -11.79 7.83 9.36
N ASN A 75 -11.49 9.09 9.64
CA ASN A 75 -10.64 9.48 10.75
C ASN A 75 -11.38 10.48 11.64
N THR A 76 -11.51 10.13 12.90
CA THR A 76 -12.04 11.02 13.96
C THR A 76 -11.21 10.86 15.21
N GLY A 77 -11.38 11.75 16.18
CA GLY A 77 -10.70 11.63 17.48
C GLY A 77 -10.90 10.26 18.14
N LYS A 78 -12.07 9.65 17.96
CA LYS A 78 -12.45 8.37 18.58
C LYS A 78 -12.33 7.16 17.67
N LYS A 79 -12.21 7.32 16.34
CA LYS A 79 -12.30 6.21 15.40
C LYS A 79 -11.43 6.40 14.18
N GLN A 80 -10.71 5.34 13.83
CA GLN A 80 -10.09 5.18 12.51
C GLN A 80 -10.68 3.95 11.84
N LYS A 81 -11.21 4.11 10.63
CA LYS A 81 -11.82 3.02 9.86
C LYS A 81 -11.36 3.07 8.42
N THR A 82 -10.96 1.93 7.90
CA THR A 82 -10.66 1.74 6.49
C THR A 82 -11.50 0.58 5.97
N ASP A 83 -12.29 0.82 4.93
CA ASP A 83 -13.01 -0.20 4.18
C ASP A 83 -12.46 -0.24 2.77
N PHE A 84 -12.20 -1.42 2.29
CA PHE A 84 -11.79 -1.66 0.91
C PHE A 84 -12.58 -2.84 0.34
N VAL A 85 -13.18 -2.65 -0.82
CA VAL A 85 -13.84 -3.72 -1.58
C VAL A 85 -13.31 -3.67 -3.00
N SER A 86 -12.80 -4.78 -3.50
CA SER A 86 -12.41 -4.91 -4.90
C SER A 86 -13.13 -6.05 -5.58
N VAL A 87 -13.52 -5.82 -6.81
CA VAL A 87 -14.05 -6.83 -7.73
C VAL A 87 -13.18 -6.80 -8.97
N GLN A 88 -12.58 -7.92 -9.29
CA GLN A 88 -11.79 -8.09 -10.50
C GLN A 88 -12.37 -9.21 -11.33
N ASN A 89 -12.59 -8.93 -12.60
CA ASN A 89 -13.03 -9.89 -13.59
C ASN A 89 -12.00 -9.88 -14.72
N ARG A 90 -11.45 -11.06 -15.03
CA ARG A 90 -10.52 -11.23 -16.15
C ARG A 90 -11.01 -12.38 -17.03
N PHE A 91 -11.04 -12.12 -18.31
CA PHE A 91 -11.27 -13.14 -19.33
C PHE A 91 -10.06 -13.19 -20.26
N THR A 92 -9.65 -14.41 -20.61
CA THR A 92 -8.59 -14.62 -21.61
C THR A 92 -9.07 -15.65 -22.59
N TYR A 93 -8.93 -15.35 -23.86
CA TYR A 93 -9.13 -16.28 -24.98
C TYR A 93 -7.80 -16.44 -25.71
N ALA A 94 -7.34 -17.66 -25.85
CA ALA A 94 -6.16 -17.97 -26.62
C ALA A 94 -6.48 -19.07 -27.64
N LYS A 95 -6.08 -18.85 -28.86
CA LYS A 95 -6.18 -19.82 -29.95
C LYS A 95 -4.77 -20.12 -30.46
N TYR A 96 -4.43 -21.39 -30.46
CA TYR A 96 -3.14 -21.91 -30.96
C TYR A 96 -3.40 -22.81 -32.15
N ASP A 97 -2.92 -22.42 -33.31
CA ASP A 97 -2.97 -23.22 -34.54
C ASP A 97 -1.61 -23.94 -34.69
N LEU A 98 -1.53 -25.16 -34.17
CA LEU A 98 -0.41 -26.10 -34.39
C LEU A 98 -0.92 -27.17 -35.37
N LEU A 99 -0.51 -27.11 -36.62
CA LEU A 99 -0.92 -28.16 -37.59
C LEU A 99 -0.43 -29.54 -37.13
N PRO A 100 -1.30 -30.56 -37.02
CA PRO A 100 -2.71 -30.59 -37.42
C PRO A 100 -3.73 -30.26 -36.30
N ILE A 101 -3.31 -29.76 -35.11
CA ILE A 101 -4.16 -29.63 -33.96
C ILE A 101 -4.45 -28.14 -33.70
N GLU A 102 -5.71 -27.75 -33.71
CA GLU A 102 -6.21 -26.46 -33.28
C GLU A 102 -6.59 -26.53 -31.77
N ASN A 103 -5.91 -25.77 -30.91
CA ASN A 103 -6.21 -25.68 -29.51
C ASN A 103 -6.82 -24.32 -29.18
N LYS A 104 -7.98 -24.32 -28.53
CA LYS A 104 -8.65 -23.12 -28.02
C LYS A 104 -8.64 -23.17 -26.50
N VAL A 105 -8.09 -22.15 -25.89
CA VAL A 105 -8.09 -21.98 -24.41
C VAL A 105 -8.97 -20.80 -24.06
N LYS A 106 -9.96 -21.02 -23.24
CA LYS A 106 -10.76 -19.96 -22.62
C LYS A 106 -10.50 -20.02 -21.12
N SER A 107 -10.12 -18.91 -20.54
CA SER A 107 -10.02 -18.80 -19.09
C SER A 107 -10.87 -17.63 -18.59
N PHE A 108 -11.51 -17.86 -17.48
CA PHE A 108 -12.30 -16.85 -16.78
C PHE A 108 -11.80 -16.79 -15.33
N TYR A 109 -11.64 -15.58 -14.81
CA TYR A 109 -11.24 -15.31 -13.44
C TYR A 109 -12.14 -14.25 -12.83
N LEU A 110 -12.69 -14.52 -11.68
CA LEU A 110 -13.44 -13.58 -10.87
C LEU A 110 -12.84 -13.56 -9.46
N ASN A 111 -12.53 -12.39 -8.95
CA ASN A 111 -12.07 -12.21 -7.59
C ASN A 111 -12.85 -11.09 -6.91
N LEU A 112 -13.37 -11.39 -5.74
CA LEU A 112 -14.00 -10.44 -4.84
C LEU A 112 -13.19 -10.43 -3.55
N ASN A 113 -12.73 -9.24 -3.15
CA ASN A 113 -11.98 -9.05 -1.93
C ASN A 113 -12.63 -7.91 -1.14
N LYS A 114 -12.92 -8.17 0.14
CA LYS A 114 -13.33 -7.16 1.10
C LYS A 114 -12.37 -7.17 2.27
N ASN A 115 -11.83 -6.00 2.60
CA ASN A 115 -10.99 -5.81 3.76
C ASN A 115 -11.49 -4.61 4.56
N GLN A 116 -11.71 -4.79 5.84
CA GLN A 116 -12.11 -3.72 6.76
C GLN A 116 -11.22 -3.72 7.99
N ILE A 117 -10.70 -2.55 8.31
CA ILE A 117 -9.96 -2.27 9.54
C ILE A 117 -10.74 -1.23 10.32
N ASN A 118 -11.04 -1.50 11.57
CA ASN A 118 -11.82 -0.61 12.42
C ASN A 118 -11.17 -0.52 13.80
N ARG A 119 -10.66 0.68 14.16
CA ARG A 119 -10.07 1.01 15.45
C ARG A 119 -10.94 2.00 16.18
N ASN A 120 -11.38 1.61 17.37
CA ASN A 120 -12.13 2.48 18.26
C ASN A 120 -11.20 2.87 19.43
N TYR A 121 -10.91 4.16 19.53
CA TYR A 121 -10.05 4.73 20.57
C TYR A 121 -10.87 5.05 21.81
N PHE A 122 -10.35 4.64 22.95
CA PHE A 122 -10.88 4.94 24.26
C PHE A 122 -9.71 5.28 25.20
N GLN A 123 -9.95 6.11 26.23
CA GLN A 123 -8.91 6.54 27.15
C GLN A 123 -7.70 7.19 26.45
N ASN A 124 -7.93 8.28 25.72
CA ASN A 124 -6.88 8.97 24.96
C ASN A 124 -5.71 9.46 25.82
N GLU A 125 -5.93 9.72 27.11
CA GLU A 125 -4.92 10.13 28.10
C GLU A 125 -4.08 8.96 28.63
N ALA A 126 -4.57 7.71 28.50
CA ALA A 126 -3.86 6.55 29.00
C ALA A 126 -2.60 6.30 28.15
N SER A 127 -1.47 6.09 28.81
CA SER A 127 -0.21 5.78 28.15
C SER A 127 0.35 4.43 28.61
N PHE A 128 0.96 3.72 27.65
CA PHE A 128 1.72 2.50 27.89
C PHE A 128 3.05 2.60 27.11
N LEU A 129 4.18 2.50 27.79
CA LEU A 129 5.52 2.69 27.20
C LEU A 129 5.62 4.01 26.39
N GLY A 130 5.00 5.08 26.85
CA GLY A 130 4.98 6.37 26.15
C GLY A 130 4.03 6.45 24.95
N LEU A 131 3.23 5.41 24.69
CA LEU A 131 2.21 5.37 23.64
C LEU A 131 0.89 5.86 24.21
N LYS A 132 0.42 7.03 23.73
CA LYS A 132 -0.84 7.63 24.20
C LYS A 132 -2.05 7.08 23.46
N GLY A 133 -3.13 6.81 24.21
CA GLY A 133 -4.40 6.31 23.69
C GLY A 133 -4.47 4.80 23.63
N LYS A 134 -5.56 4.23 24.11
CA LYS A 134 -5.90 2.80 23.98
C LYS A 134 -6.91 2.63 22.86
N PHE A 135 -6.83 1.55 22.13
CA PHE A 135 -7.82 1.22 21.11
C PHE A 135 -8.18 -0.26 21.15
N PHE A 136 -9.40 -0.55 20.69
CA PHE A 136 -9.85 -1.86 20.31
C PHE A 136 -9.94 -1.93 18.79
N GLU A 137 -9.40 -2.98 18.19
CA GLU A 137 -9.36 -3.19 16.75
C GLU A 137 -10.18 -4.41 16.36
N VAL A 138 -11.03 -4.24 15.34
CA VAL A 138 -11.72 -5.32 14.66
C VAL A 138 -11.42 -5.23 13.19
N ASN A 139 -10.76 -6.25 12.65
CA ASN A 139 -10.48 -6.34 11.23
C ASN A 139 -11.18 -7.58 10.69
N HIS A 140 -11.73 -7.48 9.50
CA HIS A 140 -12.20 -8.65 8.78
C HIS A 140 -11.78 -8.59 7.32
N LYS A 141 -11.42 -9.74 6.82
CA LYS A 141 -11.09 -9.93 5.42
C LYS A 141 -11.92 -11.08 4.87
N LEU A 142 -12.52 -10.86 3.71
CA LEU A 142 -13.22 -11.87 2.94
C LEU A 142 -12.66 -11.86 1.53
N THR A 143 -12.29 -13.03 1.04
CA THR A 143 -11.85 -13.21 -0.34
C THR A 143 -12.62 -14.35 -0.96
N VAL A 144 -13.19 -14.13 -2.14
CA VAL A 144 -13.80 -15.17 -2.94
C VAL A 144 -13.18 -15.09 -4.33
N SER A 145 -12.58 -16.16 -4.79
CA SER A 145 -12.03 -16.24 -6.13
C SER A 145 -12.57 -17.46 -6.87
N TYR A 146 -12.81 -17.27 -8.14
CA TYR A 146 -13.19 -18.32 -9.07
C TYR A 146 -12.30 -18.25 -10.29
N SER A 147 -11.79 -19.38 -10.72
CA SER A 147 -11.08 -19.50 -12.00
C SER A 147 -11.52 -20.72 -12.76
N SER A 148 -11.65 -20.62 -14.07
CA SER A 148 -11.91 -21.76 -14.93
C SER A 148 -10.99 -21.71 -16.13
N VAL A 149 -10.44 -22.86 -16.52
CA VAL A 149 -9.59 -23.05 -17.69
C VAL A 149 -9.97 -24.38 -18.34
N ILE A 150 -10.49 -24.34 -19.56
CA ILE A 150 -10.95 -25.51 -20.34
C ILE A 150 -11.87 -26.42 -19.48
N ASN A 151 -11.40 -27.59 -19.07
CA ASN A 151 -12.17 -28.59 -18.34
C ASN A 151 -11.92 -28.56 -16.82
N SER A 152 -11.28 -27.52 -16.31
CA SER A 152 -10.94 -27.39 -14.90
C SER A 152 -11.51 -26.11 -14.33
N SER A 153 -12.00 -26.18 -13.10
CA SER A 153 -12.50 -25.02 -12.37
C SER A 153 -11.98 -25.05 -10.94
N TYR A 154 -11.61 -23.90 -10.43
CA TYR A 154 -11.16 -23.73 -9.05
C TYR A 154 -11.95 -22.61 -8.40
N THR A 155 -12.48 -22.85 -7.23
CA THR A 155 -13.14 -21.85 -6.38
C THR A 155 -12.49 -21.84 -5.02
N GLN A 156 -12.23 -20.66 -4.51
CA GLN A 156 -11.70 -20.46 -3.17
C GLN A 156 -12.54 -19.42 -2.44
N ALA A 157 -12.92 -19.70 -1.22
CA ALA A 157 -13.47 -18.74 -0.29
C ALA A 157 -12.63 -18.72 0.97
N ALA A 158 -12.17 -17.54 1.38
CA ALA A 158 -11.39 -17.35 2.59
C ALA A 158 -11.96 -16.21 3.42
N ALA A 159 -12.04 -16.42 4.73
CA ALA A 159 -12.47 -15.44 5.71
C ALA A 159 -11.45 -15.35 6.85
N ASP A 160 -11.17 -14.14 7.29
CA ASP A 160 -10.32 -13.81 8.42
C ASP A 160 -11.04 -12.77 9.30
N LEU A 161 -11.04 -13.00 10.60
CA LEU A 161 -11.55 -12.06 11.60
C LEU A 161 -10.46 -11.82 12.63
N SER A 162 -9.89 -10.61 12.66
CA SER A 162 -8.90 -10.23 13.64
C SER A 162 -9.51 -9.37 14.74
N LEU A 163 -9.27 -9.74 15.97
CA LEU A 163 -9.63 -8.97 17.16
C LEU A 163 -8.36 -8.54 17.86
N GLY A 164 -8.24 -7.25 18.17
CA GLY A 164 -7.01 -6.71 18.73
C GLY A 164 -7.25 -5.60 19.75
N LEU A 165 -6.25 -5.44 20.61
CA LEU A 165 -6.10 -4.34 21.55
C LEU A 165 -4.77 -3.67 21.29
N GLY A 166 -4.68 -2.35 21.52
CA GLY A 166 -3.42 -1.67 21.33
C GLY A 166 -3.34 -0.30 21.96
N PHE A 167 -2.16 0.30 21.76
CA PHE A 167 -1.79 1.61 22.28
C PHE A 167 -1.14 2.43 21.18
N GLY A 168 -1.32 3.74 21.26
CA GLY A 168 -0.74 4.68 20.32
C GLY A 168 -1.59 4.89 19.09
N ARG A 169 -1.20 5.87 18.28
CA ARG A 169 -1.92 6.28 17.09
C ARG A 169 -0.94 6.73 16.02
N LEU A 170 -1.25 6.40 14.77
CA LEU A 170 -0.58 6.91 13.58
C LEU A 170 -1.50 7.94 12.93
N GLU A 171 -0.98 9.14 12.70
CA GLU A 171 -1.70 10.22 12.03
C GLU A 171 -1.16 10.44 10.63
N PRO A 172 -2.02 10.62 9.61
CA PRO A 172 -1.59 11.13 8.31
C PRO A 172 -1.07 12.56 8.45
N VAL A 173 0.08 12.85 7.84
CA VAL A 173 0.71 14.18 7.91
C VAL A 173 1.10 14.73 6.54
N SER A 174 0.65 14.11 5.46
CA SER A 174 1.02 14.50 4.08
C SER A 174 0.67 15.96 3.79
N GLU A 175 -0.47 16.44 4.26
CA GLU A 175 -0.92 17.81 4.03
C GLU A 175 -0.05 18.85 4.73
N VAL A 176 0.63 18.48 5.82
CA VAL A 176 1.63 19.38 6.46
C VAL A 176 2.81 19.59 5.53
N PHE A 177 3.23 18.57 4.81
CA PHE A 177 4.30 18.69 3.81
C PHE A 177 3.85 19.48 2.59
N ASP A 178 2.63 19.27 2.12
CA ASP A 178 2.05 20.05 1.02
C ASP A 178 1.98 21.54 1.40
N ALA A 179 1.56 21.85 2.62
CA ALA A 179 1.53 23.21 3.14
C ALA A 179 2.94 23.82 3.29
N GLN A 180 3.96 23.02 3.69
CA GLN A 180 5.35 23.48 3.75
C GLN A 180 5.94 23.74 2.37
N PHE A 181 5.67 22.93 1.37
CA PHE A 181 6.10 23.16 0.00
C PHE A 181 5.49 24.46 -0.54
N LEU A 182 4.18 24.64 -0.39
CA LEU A 182 3.50 25.88 -0.76
C LEU A 182 4.12 27.11 -0.07
N MET A 183 4.33 27.03 1.24
CA MET A 183 4.96 28.11 2.01
C MET A 183 6.37 28.44 1.49
N ASN A 184 7.18 27.43 1.21
CA ASN A 184 8.54 27.65 0.70
C ASN A 184 8.53 28.33 -0.67
N ASP A 185 7.64 27.91 -1.58
CA ASP A 185 7.50 28.51 -2.90
C ASP A 185 7.00 29.97 -2.83
N LEU A 186 6.08 30.28 -1.91
CA LEU A 186 5.63 31.66 -1.65
C LEU A 186 6.76 32.53 -1.08
N LEU A 187 7.62 31.96 -0.22
CA LEU A 187 8.78 32.63 0.35
C LEU A 187 9.85 32.90 -0.72
N GLU A 188 10.19 31.88 -1.53
CA GLU A 188 11.15 31.99 -2.62
C GLU A 188 10.70 33.00 -3.68
N ALA A 189 9.40 33.04 -3.94
CA ALA A 189 8.82 34.06 -4.84
C ALA A 189 8.77 35.47 -4.26
N GLY A 190 9.11 35.67 -2.97
CA GLY A 190 9.05 36.94 -2.28
C GLY A 190 7.64 37.47 -1.98
N ILE A 191 6.62 36.56 -2.04
CA ILE A 191 5.22 36.89 -1.74
C ILE A 191 5.02 37.02 -0.25
N ILE A 192 5.64 36.15 0.53
CA ILE A 192 5.70 36.23 1.99
C ILE A 192 7.13 36.57 2.43
N LYS A 193 7.26 37.29 3.54
CA LYS A 193 8.56 37.75 4.09
C LYS A 193 9.14 36.79 5.12
N SER A 194 8.30 35.97 5.73
CA SER A 194 8.66 35.03 6.77
C SER A 194 7.87 33.72 6.63
N LYS A 195 8.40 32.67 7.20
CA LYS A 195 7.72 31.38 7.25
C LYS A 195 6.49 31.48 8.17
N PHE A 196 5.48 30.66 7.86
CA PHE A 196 4.32 30.52 8.74
C PHE A 196 4.73 29.99 10.13
N SER A 197 4.04 30.44 11.14
CA SER A 197 4.13 29.83 12.47
C SER A 197 3.65 28.37 12.41
N GLU A 198 4.02 27.57 13.41
CA GLU A 198 3.60 26.17 13.49
C GLU A 198 2.06 26.04 13.50
N SER A 199 1.37 26.91 14.22
CA SER A 199 -0.09 26.94 14.25
C SER A 199 -0.71 27.26 12.88
N GLU A 200 -0.18 28.25 12.17
CA GLU A 200 -0.68 28.64 10.85
C GLU A 200 -0.43 27.54 9.81
N LEU A 201 0.73 26.87 9.90
CA LEU A 201 1.03 25.74 9.01
C LEU A 201 0.05 24.59 9.23
N TYR A 202 -0.27 24.26 10.48
CA TYR A 202 -1.22 23.19 10.80
C TYR A 202 -2.65 23.56 10.45
N GLU A 203 -3.02 24.83 10.59
CA GLU A 203 -4.31 25.34 10.13
C GLU A 203 -4.46 25.18 8.61
N LEU A 204 -3.44 25.59 7.83
CA LEU A 204 -3.41 25.41 6.39
C LEU A 204 -3.47 23.92 5.99
N ALA A 205 -2.69 23.08 6.64
CA ALA A 205 -2.69 21.64 6.41
C ALA A 205 -4.05 21.00 6.70
N ALA A 206 -4.70 21.40 7.79
CA ALA A 206 -6.03 20.92 8.12
C ALA A 206 -7.10 21.40 7.12
N LEU A 207 -7.00 22.64 6.63
CA LEU A 207 -7.83 23.13 5.54
C LEU A 207 -7.60 22.33 4.25
N MET A 208 -6.32 22.10 3.86
CA MET A 208 -5.99 21.28 2.70
C MET A 208 -6.59 19.88 2.81
N ALA A 209 -6.45 19.22 3.97
CA ALA A 209 -7.07 17.92 4.20
C ALA A 209 -8.58 17.95 4.04
N LYS A 210 -9.24 18.97 4.59
CA LYS A 210 -10.69 19.13 4.54
C LYS A 210 -11.18 19.32 3.09
N VAL A 211 -10.58 20.25 2.34
CA VAL A 211 -11.03 20.57 0.97
C VAL A 211 -10.71 19.46 -0.03
N LYS A 212 -9.57 18.76 0.13
CA LYS A 212 -9.23 17.56 -0.66
C LYS A 212 -10.29 16.46 -0.53
N ASN A 213 -10.83 16.31 0.66
CA ASN A 213 -11.73 15.21 1.01
C ASN A 213 -13.22 15.59 0.90
N GLN A 214 -13.51 16.83 0.50
CA GLN A 214 -14.89 17.25 0.23
C GLN A 214 -15.38 16.67 -1.10
N ARG A 215 -16.50 15.96 -1.03
CA ARG A 215 -17.07 15.30 -2.20
C ARG A 215 -17.81 16.29 -3.07
N ILE A 216 -17.27 16.56 -4.26
CA ILE A 216 -17.90 17.34 -5.32
C ILE A 216 -17.85 16.50 -6.59
N PHE A 217 -19.02 16.24 -7.21
CA PHE A 217 -19.12 15.37 -8.38
C PHE A 217 -18.50 15.97 -9.65
N ASP A 218 -18.64 17.29 -9.82
CA ASP A 218 -18.04 17.99 -10.96
C ASP A 218 -16.58 18.33 -10.63
N PHE A 219 -15.66 17.70 -11.33
CA PHE A 219 -14.22 17.87 -11.16
C PHE A 219 -13.78 19.34 -11.29
N ARG A 220 -14.34 20.10 -12.25
CA ARG A 220 -13.97 21.50 -12.44
C ARG A 220 -14.45 22.36 -11.27
N ARG A 221 -15.67 22.12 -10.80
CA ARG A 221 -16.23 22.79 -9.62
C ARG A 221 -15.47 22.42 -8.35
N ALA A 222 -15.02 21.17 -8.24
CA ALA A 222 -14.19 20.74 -7.13
C ALA A 222 -12.87 21.54 -7.07
N THR A 223 -12.16 21.65 -8.18
CA THR A 223 -10.90 22.41 -8.23
C THR A 223 -11.12 23.90 -7.94
N ILE A 224 -12.16 24.51 -8.53
CA ILE A 224 -12.50 25.92 -8.27
C ILE A 224 -12.79 26.11 -6.77
N TYR A 225 -13.63 25.29 -6.19
CA TYR A 225 -13.94 25.35 -4.76
C TYR A 225 -12.69 25.24 -3.89
N GLN A 226 -11.85 24.24 -4.15
CA GLN A 226 -10.64 23.98 -3.38
C GLN A 226 -9.68 25.17 -3.44
N LEU A 227 -9.41 25.68 -4.63
CA LEU A 227 -8.55 26.86 -4.83
C LEU A 227 -9.15 28.11 -4.19
N THR A 228 -10.48 28.31 -4.26
CA THR A 228 -11.16 29.43 -3.61
C THR A 228 -10.98 29.39 -2.09
N GLU A 229 -11.19 28.24 -1.43
CA GLU A 229 -11.01 28.10 0.01
C GLU A 229 -9.56 28.39 0.44
N LEU A 230 -8.56 27.88 -0.31
CA LEU A 230 -7.16 28.15 -0.03
C LEU A 230 -6.79 29.62 -0.26
N THR A 231 -7.32 30.23 -1.32
CA THR A 231 -7.16 31.67 -1.60
C THR A 231 -7.76 32.52 -0.47
N ASN A 232 -8.95 32.19 0.02
CA ASN A 232 -9.59 32.89 1.13
C ASN A 232 -8.73 32.81 2.41
N TRP A 233 -8.13 31.65 2.67
CA TRP A 233 -7.21 31.50 3.80
C TRP A 233 -5.98 32.38 3.65
N LEU A 234 -5.33 32.39 2.46
CA LEU A 234 -4.16 33.24 2.17
C LEU A 234 -4.52 34.71 2.36
N ASN A 235 -5.68 35.16 1.84
CA ASN A 235 -6.18 36.52 2.03
C ASN A 235 -6.37 36.87 3.51
N SER A 236 -6.88 35.94 4.34
CA SER A 236 -7.04 36.16 5.77
C SER A 236 -5.73 36.35 6.52
N LYS A 237 -4.60 35.89 5.92
CA LYS A 237 -3.24 36.09 6.43
C LYS A 237 -2.56 37.34 5.81
N GLY A 238 -3.30 38.16 5.08
CA GLY A 238 -2.77 39.37 4.44
C GLY A 238 -1.88 39.13 3.22
N ILE A 239 -2.03 37.97 2.59
CA ILE A 239 -1.27 37.61 1.37
C ILE A 239 -2.08 38.03 0.16
N ASP A 240 -1.60 39.00 -0.59
CA ASP A 240 -2.27 39.55 -1.77
C ASP A 240 -2.41 38.50 -2.88
N GLN A 241 -3.62 38.46 -3.44
CA GLN A 241 -3.91 37.57 -4.55
C GLN A 241 -3.62 38.27 -5.88
N ASN A 242 -2.49 37.95 -6.44
CA ASN A 242 -2.11 38.32 -7.79
C ASN A 242 -1.88 37.07 -8.65
N ILE A 243 -1.64 37.27 -9.94
CA ILE A 243 -1.40 36.16 -10.89
C ILE A 243 -0.27 35.24 -10.39
N LYS A 244 0.80 35.81 -9.82
CA LYS A 244 1.94 35.04 -9.32
C LYS A 244 1.56 34.15 -8.13
N THR A 245 0.84 34.72 -7.15
CA THR A 245 0.33 33.97 -5.98
C THR A 245 -0.61 32.83 -6.43
N PHE A 246 -1.54 33.14 -7.35
CA PHE A 246 -2.47 32.13 -7.87
C PHE A 246 -1.74 31.02 -8.63
N THR A 247 -0.74 31.35 -9.45
CA THR A 247 0.03 30.35 -10.20
C THR A 247 0.76 29.40 -9.28
N ILE A 248 1.43 29.92 -8.24
CA ILE A 248 2.13 29.10 -7.23
C ILE A 248 1.13 28.22 -6.47
N LEU A 249 0.01 28.78 -6.03
CA LEU A 249 -1.04 28.00 -5.35
C LEU A 249 -1.57 26.88 -6.24
N ASN A 250 -1.89 27.19 -7.50
CA ASN A 250 -2.41 26.20 -8.44
C ASN A 250 -1.38 25.11 -8.76
N ASP A 251 -0.11 25.46 -8.97
CA ASP A 251 0.95 24.48 -9.25
C ASP A 251 1.15 23.55 -8.05
N ASN A 252 1.25 24.10 -6.85
CA ASN A 252 1.32 23.29 -5.63
C ASN A 252 0.08 22.44 -5.40
N TRP A 253 -1.11 22.96 -5.67
CA TRP A 253 -2.36 22.22 -5.46
C TRP A 253 -2.56 21.09 -6.48
N THR A 254 -2.21 21.32 -7.74
CA THR A 254 -2.38 20.35 -8.83
C THR A 254 -1.16 19.47 -9.07
N GLY A 255 0.01 19.88 -8.59
CA GLY A 255 1.29 19.22 -8.79
C GLY A 255 1.87 18.50 -7.59
N ASN A 256 1.35 18.75 -6.38
CA ASN A 256 1.84 18.12 -5.16
C ASN A 256 1.18 16.75 -4.92
N PHE A 257 1.99 15.70 -5.06
CA PHE A 257 1.61 14.32 -4.75
C PHE A 257 2.70 13.66 -3.93
N THR A 258 2.90 14.15 -2.72
CA THR A 258 3.75 13.44 -1.78
C THR A 258 3.15 12.08 -1.46
N ALA A 259 3.98 11.03 -1.41
CA ALA A 259 3.55 9.75 -0.89
C ALA A 259 2.97 9.96 0.50
N GLN A 260 1.91 9.22 0.80
CA GLN A 260 1.27 9.33 2.11
C GLN A 260 2.29 9.10 3.22
N ARG A 261 2.44 10.09 4.09
CA ARG A 261 3.30 10.04 5.25
C ARG A 261 2.48 9.90 6.51
N LEU A 262 2.95 9.03 7.39
CA LEU A 262 2.40 8.83 8.72
C LEU A 262 3.36 9.42 9.76
N ASN A 263 2.84 9.82 10.90
CA ASN A 263 3.61 10.19 12.07
C ASN A 263 3.00 9.59 13.32
N GLY A 264 3.85 9.15 14.27
CA GLY A 264 3.40 8.56 15.53
C GLY A 264 3.89 7.13 15.74
N LYS A 265 3.36 6.52 16.79
CA LYS A 265 3.74 5.16 17.22
C LYS A 265 2.48 4.36 17.54
N ARG A 266 2.54 3.05 17.28
CA ARG A 266 1.45 2.12 17.59
C ARG A 266 1.99 0.75 17.97
N LEU A 267 1.45 0.19 19.02
CA LEU A 267 1.64 -1.20 19.45
C LEU A 267 0.27 -1.88 19.47
N SER A 268 0.16 -3.02 18.85
CA SER A 268 -1.08 -3.81 18.79
C SER A 268 -0.84 -5.29 19.08
N PHE A 269 -1.79 -5.90 19.76
CA PHE A 269 -1.88 -7.33 20.04
C PHE A 269 -3.15 -7.83 19.39
N SER A 270 -3.10 -8.89 18.60
CA SER A 270 -4.27 -9.40 17.92
C SER A 270 -4.29 -10.91 17.83
N ILE A 271 -5.51 -11.44 17.76
CA ILE A 271 -5.81 -12.85 17.46
C ILE A 271 -6.71 -12.86 16.24
N SER A 272 -6.36 -13.64 15.24
CA SER A 272 -7.03 -13.71 13.95
C SER A 272 -7.37 -15.15 13.58
N PRO A 273 -8.55 -15.66 13.99
CA PRO A 273 -9.07 -16.90 13.42
C PRO A 273 -9.38 -16.72 11.94
N TRP A 274 -9.09 -17.74 11.16
CA TRP A 274 -9.34 -17.75 9.72
C TRP A 274 -9.82 -19.11 9.24
N ALA A 275 -10.54 -19.11 8.13
CA ALA A 275 -10.96 -20.32 7.43
C ALA A 275 -10.89 -20.10 5.92
N GLN A 276 -10.48 -21.12 5.20
CA GLN A 276 -10.41 -21.15 3.76
C GLN A 276 -10.96 -22.45 3.24
N LYS A 277 -11.92 -22.37 2.33
CA LYS A 277 -12.46 -23.53 1.64
C LYS A 277 -12.10 -23.44 0.15
N ASN A 278 -11.54 -24.52 -0.35
CA ASN A 278 -11.18 -24.69 -1.74
C ASN A 278 -12.10 -25.73 -2.37
N TRP A 279 -12.52 -25.50 -3.60
CA TRP A 279 -13.21 -26.46 -4.44
C TRP A 279 -12.46 -26.56 -5.75
N ASP A 280 -12.07 -27.75 -6.11
CA ASP A 280 -11.34 -28.05 -7.34
C ASP A 280 -12.11 -29.06 -8.17
N LYS A 281 -12.21 -28.80 -9.47
CA LYS A 281 -12.77 -29.72 -10.45
C LYS A 281 -11.77 -29.84 -11.60
N ARG A 282 -11.23 -31.03 -11.78
CA ARG A 282 -10.25 -31.31 -12.86
C ARG A 282 -10.82 -32.29 -13.84
N ASN A 283 -10.61 -32.03 -15.14
CA ASN A 283 -10.96 -32.95 -16.24
C ASN A 283 -12.40 -33.48 -16.19
N ASN A 284 -13.37 -32.64 -15.80
CA ASN A 284 -14.78 -33.01 -15.65
C ASN A 284 -15.07 -34.12 -14.61
N VAL A 285 -14.11 -34.42 -13.74
CA VAL A 285 -14.33 -35.30 -12.58
C VAL A 285 -15.15 -34.56 -11.49
N ASN A 286 -15.59 -35.27 -10.49
CA ASN A 286 -16.36 -34.71 -9.36
C ASN A 286 -15.58 -33.60 -8.66
N TRP A 287 -16.32 -32.66 -8.04
CA TRP A 287 -15.75 -31.61 -7.22
C TRP A 287 -15.09 -32.21 -5.97
N GLU A 288 -13.82 -31.89 -5.80
CA GLU A 288 -13.10 -32.12 -4.57
C GLU A 288 -13.12 -30.84 -3.72
N SER A 289 -13.25 -30.96 -2.42
CA SER A 289 -13.22 -29.81 -1.54
C SER A 289 -12.32 -30.03 -0.34
N ASP A 290 -11.56 -28.99 0.01
CA ASP A 290 -10.68 -28.97 1.16
C ASP A 290 -10.98 -27.75 2.03
N LEU A 291 -11.03 -27.95 3.35
CA LEU A 291 -11.27 -26.90 4.35
C LEU A 291 -10.04 -26.74 5.23
N ASN A 292 -9.37 -25.62 5.06
CA ASN A 292 -8.27 -25.19 5.91
C ASN A 292 -8.76 -24.15 6.92
N ARG A 293 -8.34 -24.26 8.14
CA ARG A 293 -8.68 -23.33 9.22
C ARG A 293 -7.52 -23.17 10.18
N GLY A 294 -7.48 -22.04 10.84
CA GLY A 294 -6.42 -21.76 11.80
C GLY A 294 -6.67 -20.48 12.56
N ALA A 295 -5.68 -20.11 13.33
CA ALA A 295 -5.65 -18.83 14.03
C ALA A 295 -4.22 -18.29 14.04
N VAL A 296 -4.07 -16.98 14.01
CA VAL A 296 -2.79 -16.29 14.13
C VAL A 296 -2.86 -15.35 15.32
N ALA A 297 -1.94 -15.50 16.27
CA ALA A 297 -1.71 -14.51 17.30
C ALA A 297 -0.54 -13.60 16.87
N SER A 298 -0.67 -12.29 17.03
CA SER A 298 0.42 -11.38 16.64
C SER A 298 0.56 -10.19 17.55
N VAL A 299 1.82 -9.71 17.65
CA VAL A 299 2.21 -8.45 18.27
C VAL A 299 2.88 -7.62 17.19
N THR A 300 2.38 -6.40 16.97
CA THR A 300 2.93 -5.49 15.95
C THR A 300 3.25 -4.14 16.56
N TYR A 301 4.47 -3.68 16.38
CA TYR A 301 4.92 -2.34 16.71
C TYR A 301 5.24 -1.56 15.45
N VAL A 302 4.76 -0.33 15.36
CA VAL A 302 5.04 0.60 14.26
C VAL A 302 5.47 1.93 14.83
N ASN A 303 6.53 2.51 14.28
CA ASN A 303 6.98 3.85 14.59
C ASN A 303 7.29 4.58 13.29
N ALA A 304 6.44 5.53 12.94
CA ALA A 304 6.62 6.42 11.82
C ALA A 304 7.05 7.80 12.34
N LYS A 305 8.18 8.30 11.85
CA LYS A 305 8.73 9.59 12.28
C LYS A 305 9.21 10.39 11.09
N ASN A 306 8.71 11.60 10.97
CA ASN A 306 9.18 12.56 9.98
C ASN A 306 10.23 13.45 10.63
N LYS A 307 11.45 13.44 10.08
CA LYS A 307 12.58 14.20 10.60
C LYS A 307 12.70 15.58 9.97
N SER A 308 12.27 15.72 8.73
CA SER A 308 12.27 16.98 7.98
C SER A 308 11.24 16.93 6.85
N LEU A 309 11.10 18.04 6.12
CA LEU A 309 10.30 18.10 4.89
C LEU A 309 10.70 16.99 3.90
N PHE A 310 11.99 16.69 3.82
CA PHE A 310 12.52 15.76 2.83
C PHE A 310 12.61 14.31 3.32
N PHE A 311 12.80 14.08 4.62
CA PHE A 311 13.09 12.75 5.17
C PHE A 311 12.06 12.27 6.19
N GLY A 312 11.59 11.06 5.98
CA GLY A 312 10.80 10.29 6.93
C GLY A 312 11.36 8.87 7.12
N THR A 313 11.08 8.30 8.27
CA THR A 313 11.42 6.91 8.62
C THR A 313 10.21 6.18 9.13
N GLU A 314 10.11 4.89 8.81
CA GLU A 314 9.09 4.00 9.34
C GLU A 314 9.76 2.70 9.81
N THR A 315 9.60 2.36 11.07
CA THR A 315 10.09 1.10 11.63
C THR A 315 8.90 0.23 11.96
N SER A 316 8.89 -1.01 11.53
CA SER A 316 7.92 -1.98 11.99
C SER A 316 8.59 -3.24 12.53
N LEU A 317 8.03 -3.79 13.60
CA LEU A 317 8.41 -5.09 14.18
C LEU A 317 7.13 -5.90 14.37
N ARG A 318 7.15 -7.14 13.93
CA ARG A 318 6.03 -8.06 14.11
C ARG A 318 6.53 -9.43 14.57
N LEU A 319 5.92 -9.93 15.62
CA LEU A 319 6.00 -11.31 16.05
C LEU A 319 4.63 -11.94 15.84
N SER A 320 4.57 -13.06 15.16
CA SER A 320 3.33 -13.81 14.96
C SER A 320 3.56 -15.30 15.16
N HIS A 321 2.51 -15.97 15.63
CA HIS A 321 2.44 -17.42 15.76
C HIS A 321 1.13 -17.92 15.19
N GLY A 322 1.22 -18.75 14.18
CA GLY A 322 0.07 -19.31 13.47
C GLY A 322 -0.12 -20.78 13.78
N PHE A 323 -1.39 -21.15 14.01
CA PHE A 323 -1.87 -22.52 14.13
C PHE A 323 -2.69 -22.84 12.88
N ASN A 324 -2.42 -23.97 12.23
CA ASN A 324 -3.09 -24.38 11.01
C ASN A 324 -3.35 -25.88 11.02
N ASN A 325 -4.48 -26.31 10.50
CA ASN A 325 -4.79 -27.72 10.30
C ASN A 325 -4.46 -28.25 8.90
N ALA A 326 -3.86 -27.42 8.02
CA ALA A 326 -3.44 -27.88 6.69
C ALA A 326 -2.19 -28.76 6.80
N HIS A 327 -2.18 -29.89 6.08
CA HIS A 327 -1.21 -30.99 6.20
C HIS A 327 0.28 -30.64 6.02
N GLN A 328 0.63 -29.39 5.75
CA GLN A 328 2.02 -29.00 5.47
C GLN A 328 2.61 -27.90 6.37
N ALA A 329 1.82 -27.29 7.25
CA ALA A 329 2.33 -26.18 8.10
C ALA A 329 1.52 -26.06 9.41
N ASP A 330 1.68 -27.02 10.33
CA ASP A 330 0.88 -27.06 11.55
C ASP A 330 1.07 -25.81 12.44
N ASN A 331 2.30 -25.36 12.65
CA ASN A 331 2.60 -24.20 13.47
C ASN A 331 3.75 -23.39 12.88
N VAL A 332 3.53 -22.13 12.60
CA VAL A 332 4.55 -21.22 12.09
C VAL A 332 4.72 -20.02 13.02
N THR A 333 5.93 -19.82 13.50
CA THR A 333 6.31 -18.61 14.23
C THR A 333 7.14 -17.72 13.31
N THR A 334 6.77 -16.46 13.17
CA THR A 334 7.51 -15.51 12.34
C THR A 334 7.87 -14.27 13.15
N LEU A 335 9.13 -13.87 13.11
CA LEU A 335 9.61 -12.58 13.57
C LEU A 335 10.05 -11.78 12.35
N SER A 336 9.45 -10.62 12.13
CA SER A 336 9.82 -9.73 11.03
C SER A 336 10.11 -8.32 11.53
N GLY A 337 11.09 -7.68 10.91
CA GLY A 337 11.47 -6.29 11.16
C GLY A 337 11.70 -5.57 9.84
N SER A 338 11.17 -4.35 9.71
CA SER A 338 11.45 -3.47 8.57
C SER A 338 11.88 -2.08 9.04
N TYR A 339 12.72 -1.44 8.23
CA TYR A 339 13.15 -0.06 8.42
C TYR A 339 12.96 0.71 7.11
N GLY A 340 11.86 1.42 6.99
CA GLY A 340 11.53 2.24 5.84
C GLY A 340 12.23 3.59 5.88
N LEU A 341 12.75 4.01 4.74
CA LEU A 341 13.27 5.35 4.48
C LEU A 341 12.43 5.97 3.36
N ILE A 342 11.97 7.19 3.56
CA ILE A 342 11.21 7.96 2.58
C ILE A 342 11.96 9.26 2.36
N PHE A 343 12.31 9.53 1.10
CA PHE A 343 12.97 10.75 0.68
C PHE A 343 12.16 11.45 -0.41
N ASN A 344 11.79 12.70 -0.16
CA ASN A 344 11.08 13.57 -1.09
C ASN A 344 11.96 14.78 -1.39
N PRO A 345 12.81 14.77 -2.43
CA PRO A 345 13.64 15.91 -2.78
C PRO A 345 12.83 17.16 -3.20
N ASN A 346 11.61 16.95 -3.64
CA ASN A 346 10.64 17.98 -3.99
C ASN A 346 9.21 17.43 -3.83
N SER A 347 8.21 18.27 -4.09
CA SER A 347 6.79 17.91 -3.99
C SER A 347 6.33 16.84 -4.99
N ARG A 348 7.10 16.56 -6.04
CA ARG A 348 6.73 15.64 -7.13
C ARG A 348 7.50 14.32 -7.13
N THR A 349 8.55 14.21 -6.32
CA THR A 349 9.42 13.02 -6.33
C THR A 349 9.39 12.32 -4.98
N THR A 350 9.18 11.02 -4.99
CA THR A 350 9.31 10.17 -3.80
C THR A 350 10.22 9.00 -4.11
N ILE A 351 11.24 8.83 -3.29
CA ILE A 351 12.13 7.68 -3.29
C ILE A 351 11.95 6.98 -1.94
N SER A 352 11.71 5.68 -1.95
CA SER A 352 11.58 4.92 -0.73
C SER A 352 12.34 3.59 -0.79
N ALA A 353 12.88 3.21 0.36
CA ALA A 353 13.53 1.93 0.58
C ALA A 353 12.98 1.34 1.88
N SER A 354 12.65 0.04 1.88
CA SER A 354 12.10 -0.61 3.07
C SER A 354 12.73 -1.98 3.28
N PRO A 355 14.04 -2.04 3.61
CA PRO A 355 14.69 -3.31 3.93
C PRO A 355 13.92 -4.03 5.03
N THR A 356 13.68 -5.32 4.82
CA THR A 356 12.93 -6.18 5.71
C THR A 356 13.69 -7.46 5.95
N ILE A 357 13.80 -7.85 7.23
CA ILE A 357 14.33 -9.14 7.65
C ILE A 357 13.18 -9.92 8.29
N SER A 358 13.01 -11.16 7.88
CA SER A 358 12.02 -12.07 8.45
C SER A 358 12.68 -13.41 8.80
N LEU A 359 12.40 -13.88 9.99
CA LEU A 359 12.83 -15.18 10.48
C LEU A 359 11.55 -16.00 10.72
N ALA A 360 11.50 -17.21 10.22
CA ALA A 360 10.39 -18.11 10.44
C ALA A 360 10.88 -19.47 10.92
N THR A 361 10.09 -20.09 11.80
CA THR A 361 10.26 -21.48 12.21
C THR A 361 8.93 -22.20 12.10
N GLN A 362 8.95 -23.33 11.45
CA GLN A 362 7.80 -24.22 11.30
C GLN A 362 8.02 -25.45 12.18
N THR A 363 7.03 -25.76 13.03
CA THR A 363 7.06 -26.91 13.97
C THR A 363 8.34 -26.96 14.80
N PHE A 364 9.00 -25.82 15.04
CA PHE A 364 10.28 -25.65 15.74
C PHE A 364 11.47 -26.45 15.17
N SER A 365 11.31 -27.11 14.02
CA SER A 365 12.33 -27.96 13.39
C SER A 365 12.85 -27.43 12.06
N GLN A 366 12.02 -26.69 11.32
CA GLN A 366 12.40 -26.10 10.05
C GLN A 366 12.52 -24.59 10.20
N HIS A 367 13.65 -24.05 9.79
CA HIS A 367 13.96 -22.62 9.93
C HIS A 367 14.20 -22.00 8.57
N ALA A 368 13.74 -20.77 8.39
CA ALA A 368 14.07 -19.96 7.23
C ALA A 368 14.33 -18.51 7.61
N ALA A 369 15.20 -17.87 6.86
CA ALA A 369 15.43 -16.44 6.92
C ALA A 369 15.16 -15.82 5.54
N GLN A 370 14.50 -14.69 5.54
CA GLN A 370 14.26 -13.89 4.34
C GLN A 370 14.81 -12.49 4.54
N LEU A 371 15.58 -12.02 3.58
CA LEU A 371 15.98 -10.63 3.44
C LEU A 371 15.31 -10.07 2.18
N SER A 372 14.65 -8.92 2.29
CA SER A 372 14.04 -8.21 1.16
C SER A 372 14.48 -6.75 1.19
N LEU A 373 14.80 -6.21 0.01
CA LEU A 373 15.15 -4.80 -0.17
C LEU A 373 14.32 -4.23 -1.33
N PRO A 374 13.07 -3.82 -1.07
CA PRO A 374 12.28 -3.08 -2.03
C PRO A 374 12.75 -1.62 -2.08
N LEU A 375 13.02 -1.15 -3.30
CA LEU A 375 13.29 0.25 -3.62
C LEU A 375 12.19 0.74 -4.55
N ASN A 376 11.61 1.88 -4.27
CA ASN A 376 10.57 2.47 -5.09
C ASN A 376 10.93 3.91 -5.44
N PHE A 377 10.67 4.28 -6.66
CA PHE A 377 10.76 5.63 -7.17
C PHE A 377 9.43 6.04 -7.77
N ASN A 378 8.93 7.21 -7.43
CA ASN A 378 7.73 7.79 -8.03
C ASN A 378 8.01 9.23 -8.42
N TYR A 379 7.68 9.57 -9.65
CA TYR A 379 7.71 10.92 -10.16
C TYR A 379 6.32 11.30 -10.69
N PHE A 380 5.73 12.32 -10.11
CA PHE A 380 4.42 12.83 -10.50
C PHE A 380 4.61 13.95 -11.52
N ILE A 381 4.22 13.71 -12.77
CA ILE A 381 4.24 14.71 -13.82
C ILE A 381 3.16 15.76 -13.53
N ASN A 382 1.98 15.28 -13.13
CA ASN A 382 0.85 16.07 -12.65
C ASN A 382 -0.07 15.19 -11.79
N ASN A 383 -1.22 15.71 -11.36
CA ASN A 383 -2.18 14.98 -10.54
C ASN A 383 -2.77 13.70 -11.18
N LYS A 384 -2.64 13.55 -12.48
CA LYS A 384 -3.17 12.40 -13.23
C LYS A 384 -2.08 11.46 -13.74
N SER A 385 -0.84 11.95 -13.89
CA SER A 385 0.22 11.22 -14.57
C SER A 385 1.39 10.96 -13.63
N ARG A 386 1.80 9.71 -13.52
CA ARG A 386 2.91 9.28 -12.67
C ARG A 386 3.80 8.27 -13.39
N ILE A 387 5.10 8.44 -13.25
CA ILE A 387 6.10 7.43 -13.57
C ILE A 387 6.52 6.77 -12.26
N SER A 388 6.45 5.46 -12.19
CA SER A 388 6.89 4.68 -11.03
C SER A 388 7.92 3.66 -11.48
N GLY A 389 9.02 3.57 -10.75
CA GLY A 389 10.01 2.51 -10.89
C GLY A 389 10.09 1.70 -9.59
N PHE A 390 10.35 0.42 -9.69
CA PHE A 390 10.62 -0.42 -8.54
C PHE A 390 11.77 -1.38 -8.82
N LEU A 391 12.47 -1.71 -7.75
CA LEU A 391 13.48 -2.74 -7.68
C LEU A 391 13.24 -3.52 -6.40
N ASP A 392 13.07 -4.83 -6.50
CA ASP A 392 12.90 -5.73 -5.35
C ASP A 392 13.95 -6.81 -5.39
N LEU A 393 14.84 -6.77 -4.40
CA LEU A 393 15.86 -7.79 -4.17
C LEU A 393 15.41 -8.66 -3.00
N LYS A 394 15.32 -9.95 -3.20
CA LYS A 394 14.87 -10.87 -2.16
C LYS A 394 15.76 -12.10 -2.12
N TRP A 395 16.19 -12.43 -0.92
CA TRP A 395 16.94 -13.65 -0.62
C TRP A 395 16.22 -14.46 0.45
N LEU A 396 16.09 -15.75 0.22
CA LEU A 396 15.39 -16.70 1.07
C LEU A 396 16.31 -17.92 1.28
N THR A 397 16.46 -18.36 2.52
CA THR A 397 17.35 -19.49 2.85
C THR A 397 16.71 -20.87 2.68
N ASN A 398 15.39 -20.96 2.80
CA ASN A 398 14.64 -22.21 2.70
C ASN A 398 13.21 -21.94 2.22
N ASP A 399 12.85 -22.48 1.05
CA ASP A 399 11.54 -22.29 0.45
C ASP A 399 10.43 -23.16 1.07
N ARG A 400 10.79 -24.12 1.92
CA ARG A 400 9.80 -25.02 2.56
C ARG A 400 9.04 -24.33 3.69
N VAL A 401 9.62 -23.31 4.31
CA VAL A 401 8.98 -22.58 5.39
C VAL A 401 8.10 -21.48 4.81
N ILE A 402 6.82 -21.51 5.13
CA ILE A 402 5.87 -20.49 4.70
C ILE A 402 6.01 -19.28 5.61
N PHE A 403 6.47 -18.17 5.05
CA PHE A 403 6.44 -16.90 5.75
C PHE A 403 5.03 -16.31 5.72
N GLU A 404 4.51 -15.97 6.89
CA GLU A 404 3.39 -15.07 6.95
C GLU A 404 3.84 -13.72 6.35
N ARG A 405 3.20 -13.28 5.26
CA ARG A 405 3.50 -11.96 4.69
C ARG A 405 3.13 -10.91 5.74
N PRO A 406 4.06 -10.07 6.17
CA PRO A 406 3.69 -8.92 6.97
C PRO A 406 2.66 -8.14 6.15
N SER A 407 1.45 -8.01 6.68
CA SER A 407 0.47 -7.09 6.13
C SER A 407 1.12 -5.73 6.20
N GLY A 408 1.54 -5.22 5.04
CA GLY A 408 2.22 -3.92 4.95
C GLY A 408 1.35 -2.87 5.62
N VAL A 409 1.96 -2.03 6.43
CA VAL A 409 1.29 -0.97 7.21
C VAL A 409 0.74 0.16 6.34
N ASN A 410 0.63 -0.02 5.05
CA ASN A 410 -0.02 0.93 4.14
C ASN A 410 -1.55 0.92 4.24
N GLU A 411 -2.06 0.92 5.47
CA GLU A 411 -3.49 0.96 5.79
C GLU A 411 -4.19 2.22 5.28
N PHE A 412 -3.44 3.23 4.91
CA PHE A 412 -3.96 4.53 4.51
C PHE A 412 -3.77 4.85 3.02
N ASN A 413 -3.12 3.98 2.25
CA ASN A 413 -2.97 4.21 0.82
C ASN A 413 -4.02 3.41 0.03
N PRO A 414 -5.13 4.03 -0.38
CA PRO A 414 -6.17 3.36 -1.16
C PRO A 414 -5.70 2.91 -2.54
N ASN A 415 -4.57 3.43 -3.02
CA ASN A 415 -3.95 3.05 -4.29
C ASN A 415 -2.93 1.91 -4.14
N PHE A 416 -2.68 1.45 -2.92
CA PHE A 416 -1.83 0.29 -2.70
C PHE A 416 -2.65 -0.96 -3.05
N ARG A 417 -2.36 -1.56 -4.20
CA ARG A 417 -2.84 -2.91 -4.50
C ARG A 417 -2.37 -3.80 -3.36
N SER A 418 -3.30 -4.28 -2.54
CA SER A 418 -3.03 -5.46 -1.75
C SER A 418 -2.60 -6.51 -2.77
N GLU A 419 -1.33 -6.91 -2.75
CA GLU A 419 -0.93 -8.07 -3.53
C GLU A 419 -1.89 -9.18 -3.13
N VAL A 420 -2.70 -9.60 -4.09
CA VAL A 420 -3.62 -10.72 -3.94
C VAL A 420 -2.78 -11.86 -3.40
N TYR A 421 -3.20 -12.46 -2.32
CA TYR A 421 -2.68 -13.72 -1.83
C TYR A 421 -2.77 -14.71 -2.99
N THR A 422 -1.73 -14.85 -3.77
CA THR A 422 -1.55 -16.03 -4.60
C THR A 422 -1.14 -17.11 -3.61
N PRO A 423 -1.96 -18.12 -3.37
CA PRO A 423 -1.52 -19.26 -2.58
C PRO A 423 -0.27 -19.79 -3.25
N LEU A 424 0.80 -19.96 -2.49
CA LEU A 424 2.08 -20.52 -2.94
C LEU A 424 1.97 -21.98 -3.43
N ASN A 425 0.78 -22.47 -3.68
CA ASN A 425 0.48 -23.83 -4.12
C ASN A 425 1.02 -24.18 -5.54
N SER A 426 1.66 -23.24 -6.23
CA SER A 426 2.21 -23.53 -7.56
C SER A 426 3.75 -23.62 -7.60
N LEU A 427 4.43 -23.35 -6.50
CA LEU A 427 5.89 -23.50 -6.44
C LEU A 427 6.20 -24.81 -5.72
N GLN A 428 6.76 -25.76 -6.47
CA GLN A 428 7.34 -26.97 -5.83
C GLN A 428 8.36 -26.52 -4.78
N PRO A 429 8.33 -27.09 -3.57
CA PRO A 429 9.26 -26.75 -2.52
C PRO A 429 10.70 -27.05 -3.01
N TYR A 430 11.51 -26.01 -3.09
CA TYR A 430 12.92 -26.13 -3.44
C TYR A 430 13.75 -26.21 -2.17
N GLU A 431 14.56 -27.25 -2.04
CA GLU A 431 15.56 -27.30 -0.98
C GLU A 431 16.75 -26.43 -1.39
N GLY A 432 16.90 -25.25 -0.75
CA GLY A 432 18.04 -24.39 -1.00
C GLY A 432 17.77 -22.91 -0.79
N SER A 433 18.83 -22.12 -0.90
CA SER A 433 18.71 -20.67 -0.89
C SER A 433 18.24 -20.15 -2.25
N ARG A 434 17.30 -19.21 -2.25
CA ARG A 434 16.80 -18.59 -3.46
C ARG A 434 17.02 -17.09 -3.44
N PHE A 435 17.60 -16.58 -4.52
CA PHE A 435 17.70 -15.16 -4.78
C PHE A 435 16.73 -14.78 -5.91
N THR A 436 15.93 -13.72 -5.70
CA THR A 436 15.04 -13.18 -6.71
C THR A 436 15.33 -11.70 -6.89
N PHE A 437 15.30 -11.29 -8.14
CA PHE A 437 15.45 -9.91 -8.58
C PHE A 437 14.26 -9.56 -9.46
N ASN A 438 13.52 -8.52 -9.06
CA ASN A 438 12.42 -7.99 -9.85
C ASN A 438 12.63 -6.49 -10.04
N ALA A 439 12.52 -6.01 -11.25
CA ALA A 439 12.57 -4.59 -11.56
C ALA A 439 11.50 -4.24 -12.58
N GLY A 440 10.96 -3.05 -12.51
CA GLY A 440 9.97 -2.60 -13.48
C GLY A 440 9.78 -1.10 -13.48
N LEU A 441 9.29 -0.60 -14.60
CA LEU A 441 8.84 0.76 -14.80
C LEU A 441 7.35 0.73 -15.15
N LYS A 442 6.60 1.66 -14.58
CA LYS A 442 5.17 1.80 -14.81
C LYS A 442 4.82 3.25 -15.04
N PHE A 443 4.14 3.52 -16.12
CA PHE A 443 3.43 4.77 -16.32
C PHE A 443 1.97 4.58 -15.88
N THR A 444 1.46 5.50 -15.10
CA THR A 444 0.05 5.49 -14.67
C THR A 444 -0.58 6.80 -15.07
N TYR A 445 -1.74 6.73 -15.72
CA TYR A 445 -2.60 7.87 -16.00
C TYR A 445 -3.96 7.61 -15.38
N THR A 446 -4.44 8.55 -14.57
CA THR A 446 -5.74 8.46 -13.89
C THR A 446 -6.74 9.35 -14.63
N LEU A 447 -7.81 8.77 -15.12
CA LEU A 447 -8.82 9.49 -15.89
C LEU A 447 -9.74 10.34 -14.99
N PHE A 448 -9.96 9.89 -13.73
CA PHE A 448 -10.88 10.52 -12.79
C PHE A 448 -10.33 10.52 -11.37
#